data_e125c0b85d2a54af1aa7cade904a50f6
#
_entry.id   e125c0b85d2a54af1aa7cade904a50f6
#
_cell.length_a   1.000
_cell.length_b   1.000
_cell.length_c   1.000
_cell.angle_alpha   90.00
_cell.angle_beta   90.00
_cell.angle_gamma   90.00
#
_symmetry.space_group_name_H-M   'P 1'
#
loop_
_entity.id
_entity.type
_entity.pdbx_description
1 polymer ?
#
loop_
_entity_poly.entity_id
_entity_poly.type
_entity_poly.pdbx_seq_one_letter_code
_entity_poly.pdbx_strand_id
1 'polypeptide(L)'
;MRLFVALLPPRDVLDELETFVAPLRQVVPGLRWTHRDLLHVTLSFLGEVDDRTLERLLPRLERATGRHDRLSLSLAGGGAFPGGGAHARVLWTGLYGDRRGLAGLAASTAAAGRRAGTPPDSHRTFRPHLTLARSRRPVDVRPLLEPMSSFASAPWTAATVHLIRSRLPAGGRTKVDYEPLESWPLRAPRD
;
A
#
# COMPACT_ATOMS: atom_id res chain seq x y z
N MET A 1 -0.45 3.17 -19.06
CA MET A 1 -0.70 2.08 -18.07
C MET A 1 -0.70 2.67 -16.66
N ARG A 2 -1.61 2.24 -15.79
CA ARG A 2 -1.70 2.75 -14.41
C ARG A 2 -0.70 2.07 -13.49
N LEU A 3 0.21 2.84 -12.89
CA LEU A 3 1.32 2.34 -12.09
C LEU A 3 1.33 2.91 -10.67
N PHE A 4 1.88 2.13 -9.74
CA PHE A 4 2.21 2.55 -8.38
C PHE A 4 3.41 1.77 -7.84
N VAL A 5 4.08 2.33 -6.84
CA VAL A 5 5.21 1.69 -6.14
C VAL A 5 4.74 1.23 -4.77
N ALA A 6 5.09 0.01 -4.36
CA ALA A 6 4.61 -0.58 -3.12
C ALA A 6 5.62 -1.52 -2.44
N LEU A 7 5.38 -1.76 -1.14
CA LEU A 7 5.91 -2.88 -0.39
C LEU A 7 4.82 -3.95 -0.26
N LEU A 8 5.23 -5.21 -0.31
CA LEU A 8 4.35 -6.36 -0.12
C LEU A 8 4.69 -7.03 1.22
N PRO A 9 3.74 -7.07 2.18
CA PRO A 9 3.94 -7.82 3.41
C PRO A 9 4.11 -9.32 3.11
N PRO A 10 4.92 -10.06 3.89
CA PRO A 10 5.11 -11.48 3.70
C PRO A 10 3.85 -12.28 4.09
N ARG A 11 3.82 -13.54 3.68
CA ARG A 11 2.63 -14.40 3.82
C ARG A 11 2.19 -14.60 5.26
N ASP A 12 3.13 -14.80 6.17
CA ASP A 12 2.87 -14.99 7.60
C ASP A 12 2.20 -13.76 8.23
N VAL A 13 2.66 -12.56 7.93
CA VAL A 13 2.03 -11.31 8.37
C VAL A 13 0.61 -11.16 7.80
N LEU A 14 0.41 -11.55 6.54
CA LEU A 14 -0.92 -11.56 5.94
C LEU A 14 -1.83 -12.64 6.53
N ASP A 15 -1.29 -13.79 6.97
CA ASP A 15 -2.05 -14.84 7.68
C ASP A 15 -2.54 -14.34 9.05
N GLU A 16 -1.69 -13.68 9.81
CA GLU A 16 -2.09 -13.03 11.08
C GLU A 16 -3.21 -12.01 10.86
N LEU A 17 -3.06 -11.14 9.84
CA LEU A 17 -4.07 -10.16 9.48
C LEU A 17 -5.40 -10.79 9.08
N GLU A 18 -5.38 -11.77 8.19
CA GLU A 18 -6.58 -12.49 7.73
C GLU A 18 -7.31 -13.19 8.87
N THR A 19 -6.57 -13.85 9.77
CA THR A 19 -7.14 -14.50 10.96
C THR A 19 -7.83 -13.47 11.85
N PHE A 20 -7.22 -12.30 12.05
CA PHE A 20 -7.78 -11.26 12.89
C PHE A 20 -9.04 -10.62 12.27
N VAL A 21 -9.02 -10.32 10.97
CA VAL A 21 -10.15 -9.62 10.30
C VAL A 21 -11.30 -10.56 9.91
N ALA A 22 -11.09 -11.87 9.88
CA ALA A 22 -12.13 -12.84 9.47
C ALA A 22 -13.47 -12.65 10.19
N PRO A 23 -13.54 -12.57 11.54
CA PRO A 23 -14.80 -12.36 12.25
C PRO A 23 -15.37 -10.95 12.02
N LEU A 24 -14.54 -9.97 11.65
CA LEU A 24 -14.96 -8.60 11.46
C LEU A 24 -15.66 -8.35 10.11
N ARG A 25 -15.49 -9.25 9.16
CA ARG A 25 -15.98 -9.07 7.77
C ARG A 25 -17.49 -8.91 7.66
N GLN A 26 -18.24 -9.43 8.61
CA GLN A 26 -19.72 -9.38 8.61
C GLN A 26 -20.30 -8.25 9.48
N VAL A 27 -19.46 -7.54 10.24
CA VAL A 27 -19.91 -6.50 11.18
C VAL A 27 -20.48 -5.29 10.47
N VAL A 28 -19.90 -4.89 9.32
CA VAL A 28 -20.37 -3.74 8.54
C VAL A 28 -20.71 -4.21 7.12
N PRO A 29 -22.00 -4.35 6.78
CA PRO A 29 -22.44 -4.66 5.43
C PRO A 29 -22.02 -3.57 4.42
N GLY A 30 -21.78 -3.98 3.18
CA GLY A 30 -21.44 -3.06 2.08
C GLY A 30 -19.95 -2.75 1.94
N LEU A 31 -19.10 -3.19 2.87
CA LEU A 31 -17.66 -3.19 2.68
C LEU A 31 -17.22 -4.30 1.74
N ARG A 32 -16.41 -3.93 0.75
CA ARG A 32 -15.73 -4.88 -0.12
C ARG A 32 -14.30 -5.06 0.37
N TRP A 33 -14.06 -6.20 1.00
CA TRP A 33 -12.75 -6.56 1.52
C TRP A 33 -11.77 -6.80 0.38
N THR A 34 -10.56 -6.29 0.56
CA THR A 34 -9.46 -6.46 -0.40
C THR A 34 -9.02 -7.92 -0.39
N HIS A 35 -8.93 -8.51 -1.58
CA HIS A 35 -8.41 -9.87 -1.69
C HIS A 35 -6.94 -9.90 -1.23
N ARG A 36 -6.52 -11.00 -0.60
CA ARG A 36 -5.18 -11.18 -0.03
C ARG A 36 -4.06 -10.78 -1.02
N ASP A 37 -4.15 -11.24 -2.26
CA ASP A 37 -3.14 -10.99 -3.29
C ASP A 37 -3.03 -9.51 -3.73
N LEU A 38 -3.97 -8.69 -3.29
CA LEU A 38 -3.99 -7.25 -3.56
C LEU A 38 -3.58 -6.40 -2.34
N LEU A 39 -3.27 -7.05 -1.21
CA LEU A 39 -2.84 -6.35 0.00
C LEU A 39 -1.41 -5.84 -0.16
N HIS A 40 -1.21 -4.53 0.00
CA HIS A 40 0.07 -3.87 -0.18
C HIS A 40 0.14 -2.55 0.60
N VAL A 41 1.35 -2.06 0.80
CA VAL A 41 1.61 -0.73 1.32
C VAL A 41 2.07 0.16 0.17
N THR A 42 1.23 1.08 -0.27
CA THR A 42 1.59 2.02 -1.33
C THR A 42 2.63 3.02 -0.84
N LEU A 43 3.74 3.15 -1.57
CA LEU A 43 4.77 4.18 -1.36
C LEU A 43 4.47 5.43 -2.19
N SER A 44 4.15 5.27 -3.46
CA SER A 44 3.79 6.38 -4.34
C SER A 44 2.88 5.92 -5.48
N PHE A 45 1.87 6.71 -5.80
CA PHE A 45 1.07 6.56 -7.01
C PHE A 45 1.75 7.32 -8.15
N LEU A 46 1.84 6.68 -9.32
CA LEU A 46 2.47 7.23 -10.51
C LEU A 46 1.43 7.61 -11.58
N GLY A 47 0.17 7.19 -11.40
CA GLY A 47 -0.91 7.45 -12.34
C GLY A 47 -0.77 6.72 -13.66
N GLU A 48 -1.28 7.32 -14.73
CA GLU A 48 -1.15 6.78 -16.09
C GLU A 48 0.23 7.11 -16.64
N VAL A 49 0.95 6.08 -17.06
CA VAL A 49 2.33 6.16 -17.54
C VAL A 49 2.41 5.52 -18.92
N ASP A 50 2.97 6.23 -19.91
CA ASP A 50 3.30 5.71 -21.23
C ASP A 50 4.65 4.99 -21.25
N ASP A 51 4.95 4.28 -22.33
CA ASP A 51 6.17 3.48 -22.44
C ASP A 51 7.44 4.34 -22.37
N ARG A 52 7.45 5.51 -23.00
CA ARG A 52 8.57 6.46 -22.97
C ARG A 52 8.84 6.99 -21.57
N THR A 53 7.81 7.24 -20.80
CA THR A 53 7.92 7.67 -19.39
C THR A 53 8.39 6.49 -18.53
N LEU A 54 7.91 5.27 -18.79
CA LEU A 54 8.36 4.07 -18.10
C LEU A 54 9.86 3.84 -18.28
N GLU A 55 10.40 3.95 -19.50
CA GLU A 55 11.83 3.82 -19.78
C GLU A 55 12.69 4.80 -18.96
N ARG A 56 12.20 6.02 -18.75
CA ARG A 56 12.88 7.02 -17.92
C ARG A 56 12.69 6.78 -16.41
N LEU A 57 11.59 6.13 -16.03
CA LEU A 57 11.20 5.86 -14.64
C LEU A 57 12.03 4.74 -14.02
N LEU A 58 12.21 3.62 -14.73
CA LEU A 58 12.87 2.42 -14.21
C LEU A 58 14.25 2.71 -13.60
N PRO A 59 15.22 3.34 -14.31
CA PRO A 59 16.54 3.60 -13.74
C PRO A 59 16.51 4.65 -12.61
N ARG A 60 15.47 5.47 -12.53
CA ARG A 60 15.29 6.41 -11.43
C ARG A 60 14.77 5.74 -10.17
N LEU A 61 13.82 4.80 -10.31
CA LEU A 61 13.34 4.00 -9.19
C LEU A 61 14.45 3.10 -8.63
N GLU A 62 15.21 2.44 -9.49
CA GLU A 62 16.36 1.63 -9.07
C GLU A 62 17.35 2.45 -8.21
N ARG A 63 17.76 3.62 -8.69
CA ARG A 63 18.66 4.51 -7.93
C ARG A 63 18.00 5.07 -6.66
N ALA A 64 16.71 5.32 -6.68
CA ALA A 64 15.99 5.82 -5.50
C ALA A 64 15.93 4.75 -4.41
N THR A 65 15.49 3.53 -4.76
CA THR A 65 15.36 2.40 -3.82
C THR A 65 16.71 1.94 -3.28
N GLY A 66 17.73 1.85 -4.13
CA GLY A 66 19.08 1.44 -3.75
C GLY A 66 19.82 2.36 -2.77
N ARG A 67 19.23 3.49 -2.38
CA ARG A 67 19.75 4.40 -1.34
C ARG A 67 19.17 4.15 0.04
N HIS A 68 18.13 3.34 0.14
CA HIS A 68 17.43 3.06 1.40
C HIS A 68 17.80 1.68 1.93
N ASP A 69 17.91 1.60 3.24
CA ASP A 69 18.12 0.34 3.93
C ASP A 69 16.81 -0.43 4.08
N ARG A 70 16.89 -1.73 4.34
CA ARG A 70 15.74 -2.56 4.71
C ARG A 70 15.06 -1.98 5.93
N LEU A 71 13.73 -2.10 5.96
CA LEU A 71 12.91 -1.50 7.01
C LEU A 71 12.30 -2.61 7.89
N SER A 72 12.39 -2.45 9.20
CA SER A 72 11.63 -3.28 10.14
C SER A 72 10.25 -2.65 10.34
N LEU A 73 9.20 -3.33 9.90
CA LEU A 73 7.82 -2.85 9.92
C LEU A 73 6.89 -3.87 10.56
N SER A 74 5.78 -3.40 11.11
CA SER A 74 4.65 -4.21 11.55
C SER A 74 3.33 -3.54 11.16
N LEU A 75 2.26 -4.33 11.00
CA LEU A 75 0.90 -3.82 10.88
C LEU A 75 0.30 -3.66 12.27
N ALA A 76 -0.36 -2.55 12.54
CA ALA A 76 -1.08 -2.40 13.80
C ALA A 76 -2.21 -1.36 13.72
N GLY A 77 -3.21 -1.58 14.56
CA GLY A 77 -4.35 -0.70 14.66
C GLY A 77 -5.21 -0.65 13.42
N GLY A 78 -6.18 0.23 13.41
CA GLY A 78 -7.06 0.48 12.28
C GLY A 78 -7.45 1.94 12.15
N GLY A 79 -7.89 2.31 10.97
CA GLY A 79 -8.39 3.63 10.69
C GLY A 79 -9.24 3.68 9.43
N ALA A 80 -9.76 4.86 9.13
CA ALA A 80 -10.64 5.07 8.00
C ALA A 80 -10.31 6.33 7.22
N PHE A 81 -10.69 6.36 5.94
CA PHE A 81 -10.70 7.56 5.12
C PHE A 81 -12.09 7.78 4.51
N PRO A 82 -12.67 9.00 4.62
CA PRO A 82 -12.26 10.11 5.48
C PRO A 82 -12.18 9.71 6.96
N GLY A 83 -11.43 10.48 7.77
CA GLY A 83 -11.22 10.19 9.19
C GLY A 83 -12.49 10.16 10.02
N GLY A 84 -12.39 9.62 11.26
CA GLY A 84 -13.52 9.50 12.20
C GLY A 84 -14.42 8.29 11.98
N GLY A 85 -14.39 7.64 10.81
CA GLY A 85 -15.08 6.37 10.56
C GLY A 85 -16.58 6.42 10.31
N ALA A 86 -17.31 7.48 10.68
CA ALA A 86 -18.77 7.57 10.52
C ALA A 86 -19.23 7.60 9.04
N HIS A 87 -18.40 8.13 8.14
CA HIS A 87 -18.70 8.27 6.71
C HIS A 87 -17.53 7.77 5.86
N ALA A 88 -16.98 6.63 6.23
CA ALA A 88 -15.79 6.07 5.60
C ALA A 88 -16.07 5.47 4.23
N ARG A 89 -15.06 5.53 3.36
CA ARG A 89 -15.01 4.81 2.09
C ARG A 89 -13.85 3.82 2.03
N VAL A 90 -12.90 3.93 2.96
CA VAL A 90 -11.73 3.05 3.06
C VAL A 90 -11.51 2.70 4.52
N LEU A 91 -11.40 1.40 4.80
CA LEU A 91 -10.89 0.85 6.05
C LEU A 91 -9.45 0.40 5.83
N TRP A 92 -8.55 0.68 6.77
CA TRP A 92 -7.14 0.35 6.66
C TRP A 92 -6.52 -0.05 8.00
N THR A 93 -5.39 -0.75 7.95
CA THR A 93 -4.49 -0.95 9.10
C THR A 93 -3.22 -0.11 8.93
N GLY A 94 -2.67 0.38 10.04
CA GLY A 94 -1.50 1.25 10.06
C GLY A 94 -0.18 0.49 9.98
N LEU A 95 0.89 1.22 9.75
CA LEU A 95 2.28 0.74 9.77
C LEU A 95 3.02 1.31 10.97
N TYR A 96 3.78 0.46 11.66
CA TYR A 96 4.66 0.78 12.77
C TYR A 96 6.08 0.28 12.49
N GLY A 97 7.02 0.65 13.37
CA GLY A 97 8.43 0.33 13.20
C GLY A 97 9.20 1.50 12.59
N ASP A 98 9.99 1.26 11.55
CA ASP A 98 10.85 2.29 10.93
C ASP A 98 10.04 3.25 10.03
N ARG A 99 9.17 4.02 10.66
CA ARG A 99 8.29 4.99 9.97
C ARG A 99 9.06 6.11 9.28
N ARG A 100 10.22 6.51 9.82
CA ARG A 100 11.06 7.55 9.22
C ARG A 100 11.70 7.06 7.92
N GLY A 101 12.27 5.85 7.95
CA GLY A 101 12.80 5.19 6.76
C GLY A 101 11.74 4.98 5.70
N LEU A 102 10.54 4.53 6.11
CA LEU A 102 9.39 4.34 5.22
C LEU A 102 8.95 5.66 4.55
N ALA A 103 8.86 6.76 5.29
CA ALA A 103 8.52 8.07 4.76
C ALA A 103 9.60 8.58 3.78
N GLY A 104 10.89 8.38 4.10
CA GLY A 104 12.00 8.70 3.23
C GLY A 104 11.97 7.93 1.91
N LEU A 105 11.69 6.62 1.98
CA LEU A 105 11.56 5.76 0.81
C LEU A 105 10.39 6.21 -0.08
N ALA A 106 9.22 6.49 0.51
CA ALA A 106 8.06 7.00 -0.21
C ALA A 106 8.35 8.34 -0.89
N ALA A 107 9.00 9.27 -0.20
CA ALA A 107 9.40 10.55 -0.78
C ALA A 107 10.38 10.39 -1.96
N SER A 108 11.33 9.46 -1.86
CA SER A 108 12.32 9.16 -2.90
C SER A 108 11.67 8.55 -4.14
N THR A 109 10.74 7.60 -3.98
CA THR A 109 10.01 6.99 -5.11
C THR A 109 9.07 7.98 -5.78
N ALA A 110 8.37 8.83 -5.02
CA ALA A 110 7.55 9.90 -5.56
C ALA A 110 8.39 10.94 -6.33
N ALA A 111 9.58 11.31 -5.83
CA ALA A 111 10.50 12.21 -6.53
C ALA A 111 11.05 11.59 -7.82
N ALA A 112 11.33 10.28 -7.82
CA ALA A 112 11.73 9.55 -9.03
C ALA A 112 10.64 9.60 -10.10
N GLY A 113 9.37 9.38 -9.71
CA GLY A 113 8.21 9.52 -10.58
C GLY A 113 8.12 10.91 -11.22
N ARG A 114 8.11 11.96 -10.38
CA ARG A 114 8.04 13.35 -10.88
C ARG A 114 9.16 13.68 -11.87
N ARG A 115 10.40 13.25 -11.58
CA ARG A 115 11.56 13.46 -12.48
C ARG A 115 11.49 12.64 -13.78
N ALA A 116 10.73 11.57 -13.79
CA ALA A 116 10.45 10.80 -15.01
C ALA A 116 9.32 11.42 -15.84
N GLY A 117 8.54 12.33 -15.29
CA GLY A 117 7.40 12.98 -15.93
C GLY A 117 6.05 12.33 -15.61
N THR A 118 5.97 11.55 -14.52
CA THR A 118 4.65 11.06 -14.07
C THR A 118 3.83 12.22 -13.49
N PRO A 119 2.49 12.16 -13.60
CA PRO A 119 1.63 13.15 -12.97
C PRO A 119 1.94 13.26 -11.47
N PRO A 120 1.94 14.46 -10.89
CA PRO A 120 2.06 14.58 -9.44
C PRO A 120 0.87 13.87 -8.80
N ASP A 121 1.14 13.06 -7.78
CA ASP A 121 0.09 12.62 -6.85
C ASP A 121 -0.30 13.86 -6.04
N SER A 122 -1.20 14.65 -6.63
CA SER A 122 -1.52 15.99 -6.17
C SER A 122 -2.18 15.89 -4.80
N HIS A 123 -1.54 16.49 -3.79
CA HIS A 123 -2.14 16.93 -2.54
C HIS A 123 -2.31 15.91 -1.42
N ARG A 124 -1.68 14.75 -1.45
CA ARG A 124 -1.77 13.80 -0.34
C ARG A 124 -0.47 13.75 0.46
N THR A 125 -0.54 14.19 1.71
CA THR A 125 0.47 13.83 2.70
C THR A 125 0.58 12.31 2.76
N PHE A 126 1.78 11.76 2.65
CA PHE A 126 2.03 10.32 2.77
C PHE A 126 1.54 9.83 4.13
N ARG A 127 0.58 8.93 4.11
CA ARG A 127 0.04 8.24 5.29
C ARG A 127 0.21 6.75 5.08
N PRO A 128 1.22 6.13 5.69
CA PRO A 128 1.48 4.71 5.51
C PRO A 128 0.32 3.87 6.05
N HIS A 129 -0.28 3.07 5.20
CA HIS A 129 -1.39 2.20 5.54
C HIS A 129 -1.50 1.04 4.55
N LEU A 130 -2.16 -0.02 4.97
CA LEU A 130 -2.58 -1.13 4.13
C LEU A 130 -4.12 -1.13 4.07
N THR A 131 -4.68 -1.01 2.88
CA THR A 131 -6.13 -0.96 2.68
C THR A 131 -6.76 -2.34 2.88
N LEU A 132 -7.67 -2.45 3.84
CA LEU A 132 -8.40 -3.69 4.16
C LEU A 132 -9.69 -3.82 3.37
N ALA A 133 -10.44 -2.72 3.26
CA ALA A 133 -11.74 -2.73 2.57
C ALA A 133 -12.08 -1.37 1.99
N ARG A 134 -12.98 -1.38 1.00
CA ARG A 134 -13.50 -0.16 0.35
C ARG A 134 -15.01 -0.23 0.23
N SER A 135 -15.67 0.94 0.26
CA SER A 135 -17.09 1.07 -0.05
C SER A 135 -17.32 2.08 -1.17
N ARG A 136 -18.34 1.81 -2.00
CA ARG A 136 -18.79 2.77 -3.03
C ARG A 136 -19.53 3.96 -2.44
N ARG A 137 -20.24 3.72 -1.33
CA ARG A 137 -21.00 4.75 -0.58
C ARG A 137 -20.34 4.94 0.78
N PRO A 138 -20.47 6.11 1.41
CA PRO A 138 -20.04 6.28 2.78
C PRO A 138 -20.74 5.27 3.69
N VAL A 139 -19.98 4.64 4.59
CA VAL A 139 -20.48 3.69 5.60
C VAL A 139 -19.87 4.01 6.95
N ASP A 140 -20.58 3.66 8.02
CA ASP A 140 -20.06 3.76 9.38
C ASP A 140 -19.20 2.54 9.70
N VAL A 141 -17.89 2.75 9.83
CA VAL A 141 -16.92 1.69 10.18
C VAL A 141 -16.43 1.78 11.61
N ARG A 142 -16.99 2.67 12.45
CA ARG A 142 -16.62 2.79 13.87
C ARG A 142 -16.70 1.47 14.63
N PRO A 143 -17.70 0.58 14.39
CA PRO A 143 -17.75 -0.74 15.03
C PRO A 143 -16.54 -1.64 14.72
N LEU A 144 -15.78 -1.34 13.66
CA LEU A 144 -14.56 -2.07 13.29
C LEU A 144 -13.30 -1.43 13.90
N LEU A 145 -13.31 -0.12 14.17
CA LEU A 145 -12.12 0.59 14.63
C LEU A 145 -11.72 0.19 16.05
N GLU A 146 -12.69 -0.07 16.93
CA GLU A 146 -12.43 -0.51 18.29
C GLU A 146 -11.71 -1.86 18.34
N PRO A 147 -12.25 -2.96 17.77
CA PRO A 147 -11.51 -4.23 17.72
C PRO A 147 -10.20 -4.12 16.97
N MET A 148 -10.13 -3.34 15.88
CA MET A 148 -8.89 -3.11 15.14
C MET A 148 -7.79 -2.43 15.99
N SER A 149 -8.13 -1.68 17.02
CA SER A 149 -7.16 -1.02 17.90
C SER A 149 -6.26 -2.01 18.65
N SER A 150 -6.70 -3.24 18.84
CA SER A 150 -5.93 -4.31 19.48
C SER A 150 -5.07 -5.13 18.51
N PHE A 151 -5.22 -4.91 17.21
CA PHE A 151 -4.44 -5.65 16.22
C PHE A 151 -2.98 -5.19 16.19
N ALA A 152 -2.08 -6.16 16.23
CA ALA A 152 -0.65 -5.97 15.96
C ALA A 152 -0.09 -7.26 15.36
N SER A 153 0.55 -7.16 14.21
CA SER A 153 1.26 -8.29 13.60
C SER A 153 2.68 -8.43 14.18
N ALA A 154 3.29 -9.59 13.99
CA ALA A 154 4.72 -9.73 14.12
C ALA A 154 5.46 -8.72 13.21
N PRO A 155 6.65 -8.24 13.61
CA PRO A 155 7.47 -7.40 12.75
C PRO A 155 8.07 -8.22 11.60
N TRP A 156 8.18 -7.58 10.42
CA TRP A 156 8.88 -8.18 9.28
C TRP A 156 9.91 -7.21 8.70
N THR A 157 10.87 -7.76 7.96
CA THR A 157 11.83 -6.96 7.20
C THR A 157 11.31 -6.72 5.79
N ALA A 158 10.95 -5.47 5.49
CA ALA A 158 10.67 -5.05 4.12
C ALA A 158 12.00 -4.88 3.37
N ALA A 159 12.32 -5.82 2.49
CA ALA A 159 13.60 -5.90 1.79
C ALA A 159 13.52 -5.58 0.31
N THR A 160 12.32 -5.47 -0.26
CA THR A 160 12.10 -5.30 -1.71
C THR A 160 10.99 -4.31 -1.96
N VAL A 161 11.21 -3.42 -2.94
CA VAL A 161 10.23 -2.47 -3.46
C VAL A 161 9.75 -2.97 -4.81
N HIS A 162 8.46 -2.87 -5.09
CA HIS A 162 7.83 -3.34 -6.31
C HIS A 162 7.19 -2.20 -7.09
N LEU A 163 7.39 -2.18 -8.42
CA LEU A 163 6.60 -1.40 -9.36
C LEU A 163 5.45 -2.27 -9.84
N ILE A 164 4.23 -1.82 -9.61
CA ILE A 164 3.03 -2.61 -9.88
C ILE A 164 2.14 -1.89 -10.89
N ARG A 165 1.71 -2.65 -11.90
CA ARG A 165 0.67 -2.25 -12.85
C ARG A 165 -0.70 -2.62 -12.31
N SER A 166 -1.58 -1.64 -12.20
CA SER A 166 -2.98 -1.86 -11.86
C SER A 166 -3.80 -2.02 -13.12
N ARG A 167 -4.38 -3.20 -13.32
CA ARG A 167 -5.34 -3.47 -14.39
C ARG A 167 -6.75 -3.37 -13.82
N LEU A 168 -7.47 -2.32 -14.22
CA LEU A 168 -8.87 -2.15 -13.82
C LEU A 168 -9.77 -3.16 -14.56
N PRO A 169 -10.95 -3.46 -14.01
CA PRO A 169 -11.94 -4.28 -14.69
C PRO A 169 -12.33 -3.65 -16.04
N ALA A 170 -12.01 -4.32 -17.13
CA ALA A 170 -12.36 -3.93 -18.51
C ALA A 170 -12.28 -5.16 -19.41
N GLY A 171 -13.03 -5.18 -20.51
CA GLY A 171 -12.91 -6.20 -21.54
C GLY A 171 -13.16 -7.63 -21.03
N GLY A 172 -14.22 -7.85 -20.24
CA GLY A 172 -14.58 -9.17 -19.70
C GLY A 172 -13.92 -9.53 -18.36
N ARG A 173 -13.01 -8.72 -17.84
CA ARG A 173 -12.49 -8.87 -16.48
C ARG A 173 -13.43 -8.27 -15.45
N THR A 174 -13.74 -9.01 -14.41
CA THR A 174 -14.65 -8.58 -13.34
C THR A 174 -13.93 -8.04 -12.10
N LYS A 175 -12.60 -8.23 -12.00
CA LYS A 175 -11.79 -7.87 -10.83
C LYS A 175 -10.59 -7.01 -11.22
N VAL A 176 -10.13 -6.20 -10.27
CA VAL A 176 -8.81 -5.53 -10.34
C VAL A 176 -7.74 -6.61 -10.27
N ASP A 177 -6.70 -6.45 -11.08
CA ASP A 177 -5.51 -7.30 -11.08
C ASP A 177 -4.26 -6.44 -10.91
N TYR A 178 -3.28 -6.96 -10.16
CA TYR A 178 -1.98 -6.33 -9.92
C TYR A 178 -0.87 -7.18 -10.51
N GLU A 179 -0.16 -6.60 -11.45
CA GLU A 179 0.96 -7.23 -12.15
C GLU A 179 2.26 -6.55 -11.72
N PRO A 180 3.14 -7.25 -10.99
CA PRO A 180 4.49 -6.75 -10.75
C PRO A 180 5.25 -6.63 -12.08
N LEU A 181 5.73 -5.43 -12.40
CA LEU A 181 6.52 -5.17 -13.60
C LEU A 181 8.02 -5.25 -13.32
N GLU A 182 8.44 -4.72 -12.16
CA GLU A 182 9.84 -4.67 -11.77
C GLU A 182 9.95 -4.65 -10.25
N SER A 183 11.11 -5.05 -9.72
CA SER A 183 11.38 -5.02 -8.29
C SER A 183 12.85 -4.74 -8.00
N TRP A 184 13.11 -4.03 -6.90
CA TRP A 184 14.46 -3.64 -6.48
C TRP A 184 14.69 -3.96 -5.02
N PRO A 185 15.86 -4.55 -4.69
CA PRO A 185 16.23 -4.78 -3.29
C PRO A 185 16.57 -3.45 -2.59
N LEU A 186 16.18 -3.36 -1.33
CA LEU A 186 16.72 -2.37 -0.38
C LEU A 186 18.07 -2.86 0.14
N ARG A 187 18.94 -1.92 0.55
CA ARG A 187 20.28 -2.26 1.05
C ARG A 187 20.18 -3.08 2.34
N ALA A 188 21.07 -4.05 2.49
CA ALA A 188 21.29 -4.64 3.80
C ALA A 188 21.78 -3.57 4.79
N PRO A 189 21.42 -3.64 6.09
CA PRO A 189 22.02 -2.78 7.09
C PRO A 189 23.55 -2.85 6.99
N ARG A 190 24.21 -1.72 7.18
CA ARG A 190 25.68 -1.72 7.35
C ARG A 190 25.96 -2.18 8.77
N ASP A 191 26.83 -3.18 8.89
CA ASP A 191 27.39 -3.61 10.19
C ASP A 191 28.15 -2.47 10.86
#